data_e1d5a68b44ed4c106b2b61bb9c26b31b
#
_entry.id   e1d5a68b44ed4c106b2b61bb9c26b31b
#
_cell.length_a   1.000
_cell.length_b   1.000
_cell.length_c   1.000
_cell.angle_alpha   90.00
_cell.angle_beta   90.00
_cell.angle_gamma   90.00
#
_symmetry.space_group_name_H-M   'P 1'
#
loop_
_entity.id
_entity.type
_entity.pdbx_description
1 polymer ?
#
loop_
_entity_poly.entity_id
_entity_poly.type
_entity_poly.pdbx_seq_one_letter_code
_entity_poly.pdbx_strand_id
1 'polypeptide(L)'
;RLSEKVKEREMKAMNQMMPVGFRVKESNDWKNYWQRDIGGIDARILYILLVIGIIYFICAILLESLRQAAIVICITPISFIGCFLGGYFFGVGFDEGCLAAFILLSGLSVNAVLYILNDYNIKVREGAPRGIQTYMKAYNAKIIPIFLTIASTLLGFIPFLIGDINPFWKSLAIGTMSGLTFSLPVLIIYL
;
A
#
# COMPACT_ATOMS: atom_id res chain seq x y z
N ARG A 1 -13.78 -16.83 -21.77
CA ARG A 1 -14.66 -17.01 -22.95
C ARG A 1 -16.02 -17.67 -22.59
N LEU A 2 -16.08 -18.64 -21.67
CA LEU A 2 -17.35 -19.25 -21.23
C LEU A 2 -18.17 -18.31 -20.34
N SER A 3 -17.54 -17.56 -19.46
CA SER A 3 -18.21 -16.60 -18.56
C SER A 3 -18.82 -15.41 -19.32
N GLU A 4 -18.22 -14.95 -20.41
CA GLU A 4 -18.76 -13.87 -21.24
C GLU A 4 -20.04 -14.28 -21.98
N LYS A 5 -20.06 -15.49 -22.54
CA LYS A 5 -21.26 -16.02 -23.21
C LYS A 5 -22.45 -16.24 -22.26
N VAL A 6 -22.16 -16.61 -21.00
CA VAL A 6 -23.20 -16.76 -19.97
C VAL A 6 -23.74 -15.37 -19.57
N LYS A 7 -22.87 -14.38 -19.35
CA LYS A 7 -23.27 -13.00 -19.05
C LYS A 7 -24.11 -12.38 -20.17
N GLU A 8 -23.73 -12.58 -21.44
CA GLU A 8 -24.50 -12.07 -22.56
C GLU A 8 -25.91 -12.69 -22.64
N ARG A 9 -26.06 -13.99 -22.32
CA ARG A 9 -27.35 -14.65 -22.27
C ARG A 9 -28.24 -14.10 -21.15
N GLU A 10 -27.68 -13.91 -19.98
CA GLU A 10 -28.41 -13.36 -18.82
C GLU A 10 -28.84 -11.90 -19.08
N MET A 11 -27.95 -11.08 -19.66
CA MET A 11 -28.30 -9.70 -20.02
C MET A 11 -29.39 -9.62 -21.08
N LYS A 12 -29.38 -10.51 -22.06
CA LYS A 12 -30.45 -10.58 -23.06
C LYS A 12 -31.79 -11.00 -22.42
N ALA A 13 -31.77 -11.98 -21.51
CA ALA A 13 -32.96 -12.42 -20.79
C ALA A 13 -33.54 -11.31 -19.90
N MET A 14 -32.66 -10.58 -19.17
CA MET A 14 -33.08 -9.45 -18.36
C MET A 14 -33.65 -8.30 -19.21
N ASN A 15 -33.04 -7.97 -20.35
CA ASN A 15 -33.57 -6.92 -21.24
C ASN A 15 -34.94 -7.28 -21.88
N GLN A 16 -35.28 -8.57 -21.99
CA GLN A 16 -36.61 -9.02 -22.46
C GLN A 16 -37.68 -8.89 -21.38
N MET A 17 -37.32 -8.92 -20.11
CA MET A 17 -38.25 -8.79 -18.97
C MET A 17 -38.47 -7.32 -18.54
N MET A 18 -37.71 -6.38 -19.06
CA MET A 18 -37.82 -4.98 -18.68
C MET A 18 -38.95 -4.26 -19.43
N PRO A 19 -39.64 -3.28 -18.77
CA PRO A 19 -40.61 -2.44 -19.41
C PRO A 19 -40.02 -1.62 -20.56
N VAL A 20 -40.87 -1.27 -21.53
CA VAL A 20 -40.49 -0.47 -22.71
C VAL A 20 -39.81 0.86 -22.25
N GLY A 21 -38.58 1.07 -22.69
CA GLY A 21 -37.81 2.26 -22.34
C GLY A 21 -36.64 2.02 -21.38
N PHE A 22 -36.56 0.86 -20.71
CA PHE A 22 -35.44 0.51 -19.86
C PHE A 22 -34.56 -0.55 -20.53
N ARG A 23 -33.24 -0.35 -20.49
CA ARG A 23 -32.25 -1.32 -20.96
C ARG A 23 -31.19 -1.54 -19.89
N VAL A 24 -30.94 -2.80 -19.54
CA VAL A 24 -29.78 -3.17 -18.73
C VAL A 24 -28.56 -3.10 -19.63
N LYS A 25 -27.66 -2.20 -19.34
CA LYS A 25 -26.37 -2.09 -19.98
C LYS A 25 -25.30 -2.44 -18.95
N GLU A 26 -24.35 -3.28 -19.32
CA GLU A 26 -23.20 -3.53 -18.46
C GLU A 26 -22.49 -2.18 -18.23
N SER A 27 -22.47 -1.71 -17.00
CA SER A 27 -21.77 -0.51 -16.63
C SER A 27 -20.28 -0.83 -16.55
N ASN A 28 -19.62 -0.79 -17.70
CA ASN A 28 -18.17 -0.87 -17.80
C ASN A 28 -17.48 0.48 -17.47
N ASP A 29 -18.25 1.47 -16.99
CA ASP A 29 -17.73 2.82 -16.77
C ASP A 29 -16.56 2.87 -15.80
N TRP A 30 -16.57 2.07 -14.72
CA TRP A 30 -15.42 1.99 -13.82
C TRP A 30 -14.19 1.34 -14.48
N LYS A 31 -14.32 0.31 -15.38
CA LYS A 31 -13.20 -0.29 -16.09
C LYS A 31 -12.59 0.72 -17.06
N ASN A 32 -13.42 1.53 -17.70
CA ASN A 32 -12.98 2.59 -18.60
C ASN A 32 -12.32 3.76 -17.86
N TYR A 33 -12.73 4.08 -16.63
CA TYR A 33 -12.08 5.09 -15.80
C TYR A 33 -10.65 4.69 -15.42
N TRP A 34 -10.43 3.41 -15.12
CA TRP A 34 -9.11 2.89 -14.75
C TRP A 34 -8.24 2.49 -15.96
N GLN A 35 -8.83 2.40 -17.14
CA GLN A 35 -8.17 2.06 -18.41
C GLN A 35 -7.90 3.29 -19.30
N ARG A 36 -8.02 4.49 -18.77
CA ARG A 36 -7.70 5.69 -19.52
C ARG A 36 -6.19 5.80 -19.68
N ASP A 37 -5.68 5.39 -20.85
CA ASP A 37 -4.30 5.61 -21.28
C ASP A 37 -4.05 7.12 -21.41
N ILE A 38 -3.30 7.68 -20.49
CA ILE A 38 -2.82 9.07 -20.57
C ILE A 38 -1.45 9.00 -21.26
N GLY A 39 -1.43 9.21 -22.56
CA GLY A 39 -0.17 9.24 -23.33
C GLY A 39 0.57 7.91 -23.42
N GLY A 40 -0.14 6.76 -23.43
CA GLY A 40 0.46 5.43 -23.53
C GLY A 40 0.96 4.85 -22.18
N ILE A 41 0.71 5.53 -21.08
CA ILE A 41 1.01 5.04 -19.71
C ILE A 41 -0.31 4.67 -19.05
N ASP A 42 -0.40 3.48 -18.48
CA ASP A 42 -1.55 3.06 -17.69
C ASP A 42 -1.81 4.09 -16.57
N ALA A 43 -3.04 4.61 -16.49
CA ALA A 43 -3.44 5.57 -15.46
C ALA A 43 -3.10 5.08 -14.03
N ARG A 44 -3.07 3.77 -13.82
CA ARG A 44 -2.66 3.13 -12.55
C ARG A 44 -1.23 3.47 -12.16
N ILE A 45 -0.31 3.42 -13.12
CA ILE A 45 1.11 3.76 -12.89
C ILE A 45 1.24 5.25 -12.54
N LEU A 46 0.48 6.09 -13.21
CA LEU A 46 0.48 7.54 -12.93
C LEU A 46 0.00 7.84 -11.51
N TYR A 47 -1.05 7.17 -11.03
CA TYR A 47 -1.53 7.33 -9.65
C TYR A 47 -0.50 6.86 -8.62
N ILE A 48 0.18 5.73 -8.85
CA ILE A 48 1.23 5.23 -7.96
C ILE A 48 2.40 6.22 -7.92
N LEU A 49 2.84 6.74 -9.09
CA LEU A 49 3.91 7.73 -9.16
C LEU A 49 3.51 9.04 -8.47
N LEU A 50 2.26 9.46 -8.60
CA LEU A 50 1.75 10.65 -7.93
C LEU A 50 1.77 10.47 -6.41
N VAL A 51 1.33 9.33 -5.89
CA VAL A 51 1.38 9.03 -4.44
C VAL A 51 2.82 9.03 -3.94
N ILE A 52 3.73 8.35 -4.64
CA ILE A 52 5.16 8.35 -4.30
C ILE A 52 5.74 9.78 -4.33
N GLY A 53 5.38 10.57 -5.33
CA GLY A 53 5.80 11.98 -5.43
C GLY A 53 5.32 12.84 -4.27
N ILE A 54 4.07 12.69 -3.85
CA ILE A 54 3.51 13.39 -2.67
C ILE A 54 4.24 12.96 -1.40
N ILE A 55 4.46 11.66 -1.21
CA ILE A 55 5.18 11.13 -0.06
C ILE A 55 6.61 11.69 -0.04
N TYR A 56 7.30 11.71 -1.20
CA TYR A 56 8.64 12.30 -1.32
C TYR A 56 8.67 13.75 -0.88
N PHE A 57 7.73 14.54 -1.36
CA PHE A 57 7.66 15.95 -1.05
C PHE A 57 7.44 16.21 0.44
N ILE A 58 6.51 15.45 1.05
CA ILE A 58 6.24 15.53 2.49
C ILE A 58 7.48 15.12 3.30
N CYS A 59 8.13 14.01 2.92
CA CYS A 59 9.36 13.55 3.59
C CYS A 59 10.51 14.56 3.45
N ALA A 60 10.66 15.19 2.29
CA ALA A 60 11.69 16.18 2.04
C ALA A 60 11.52 17.42 2.92
N ILE A 61 10.28 17.89 3.10
CA ILE A 61 9.95 19.00 3.99
C ILE A 61 10.22 18.61 5.46
N LEU A 62 9.74 17.44 5.87
CA LEU A 62 9.83 17.01 7.27
C LEU A 62 11.26 16.75 7.73
N LEU A 63 12.08 16.15 6.86
CA LEU A 63 13.50 15.84 7.16
C LEU A 63 14.45 16.96 6.78
N GLU A 64 13.95 18.02 6.14
CA GLU A 64 14.77 19.14 5.61
C GLU A 64 15.97 18.66 4.76
N SER A 65 15.82 17.49 4.11
CA SER A 65 16.88 16.83 3.36
C SER A 65 16.33 15.97 2.24
N LEU A 66 16.62 16.36 1.00
CA LEU A 66 16.25 15.59 -0.19
C LEU A 66 16.90 14.20 -0.22
N ARG A 67 18.13 14.08 0.30
CA ARG A 67 18.83 12.78 0.35
C ARG A 67 18.17 11.80 1.31
N GLN A 68 17.80 12.26 2.49
CA GLN A 68 17.10 11.41 3.47
C GLN A 68 15.72 11.02 2.97
N ALA A 69 14.98 11.93 2.33
CA ALA A 69 13.71 11.63 1.71
C ALA A 69 13.83 10.55 0.62
N ALA A 70 14.87 10.61 -0.21
CA ALA A 70 15.11 9.57 -1.23
C ALA A 70 15.38 8.19 -0.60
N ILE A 71 16.15 8.13 0.49
CA ILE A 71 16.40 6.87 1.22
C ILE A 71 15.09 6.29 1.77
N VAL A 72 14.24 7.14 2.36
CA VAL A 72 12.92 6.73 2.88
C VAL A 72 12.07 6.09 1.79
N ILE A 73 12.04 6.68 0.60
CA ILE A 73 11.26 6.15 -0.52
C ILE A 73 11.84 4.84 -1.06
N CYS A 74 13.17 4.68 -1.07
CA CYS A 74 13.78 3.41 -1.51
C CYS A 74 13.39 2.21 -0.64
N ILE A 75 12.95 2.42 0.60
CA ILE A 75 12.47 1.34 1.48
C ILE A 75 11.07 0.87 1.09
N THR A 76 10.23 1.75 0.52
CA THR A 76 8.85 1.42 0.17
C THR A 76 8.73 0.23 -0.79
N PRO A 77 9.46 0.14 -1.92
CA PRO A 77 9.42 -1.02 -2.81
C PRO A 77 9.81 -2.34 -2.14
N ILE A 78 10.67 -2.29 -1.13
CA ILE A 78 11.09 -3.49 -0.41
C ILE A 78 9.91 -4.06 0.41
N SER A 79 9.09 -3.19 1.00
CA SER A 79 7.87 -3.60 1.70
C SER A 79 6.86 -4.27 0.75
N PHE A 80 6.83 -3.89 -0.53
CA PHE A 80 5.97 -4.51 -1.54
C PHE A 80 6.33 -5.98 -1.81
N ILE A 81 7.59 -6.36 -1.65
CA ILE A 81 8.02 -7.75 -1.76
C ILE A 81 7.24 -8.62 -0.76
N GLY A 82 7.05 -8.11 0.47
CA GLY A 82 6.26 -8.80 1.49
C GLY A 82 4.79 -8.97 1.08
N CYS A 83 4.19 -7.98 0.41
CA CYS A 83 2.84 -8.08 -0.11
C CYS A 83 2.71 -9.16 -1.19
N PHE A 84 3.66 -9.24 -2.13
CA PHE A 84 3.69 -10.29 -3.16
C PHE A 84 3.87 -11.69 -2.56
N LEU A 85 4.77 -11.82 -1.59
CA LEU A 85 4.98 -13.08 -0.88
C LEU A 85 3.70 -13.53 -0.17
N GLY A 86 3.01 -12.61 0.53
CA GLY A 86 1.74 -12.91 1.17
C GLY A 86 0.67 -13.35 0.18
N GLY A 87 0.52 -12.63 -0.95
CA GLY A 87 -0.41 -13.01 -2.02
C GLY A 87 -0.12 -14.42 -2.55
N TYR A 88 1.15 -14.75 -2.75
CA TYR A 88 1.56 -16.08 -3.20
C TYR A 88 1.25 -17.19 -2.17
N PHE A 89 1.59 -17.00 -0.90
CA PHE A 89 1.36 -18.00 0.15
C PHE A 89 -0.12 -18.23 0.46
N PHE A 90 -0.93 -17.19 0.42
CA PHE A 90 -2.36 -17.28 0.70
C PHE A 90 -3.23 -17.51 -0.55
N GLY A 91 -2.61 -17.65 -1.73
CA GLY A 91 -3.32 -17.90 -2.99
C GLY A 91 -4.25 -16.77 -3.41
N VAL A 92 -3.95 -15.54 -3.01
CA VAL A 92 -4.73 -14.35 -3.37
C VAL A 92 -4.16 -13.74 -4.64
N GLY A 93 -5.03 -13.55 -5.65
CA GLY A 93 -4.64 -12.90 -6.90
C GLY A 93 -4.33 -11.42 -6.72
N PHE A 94 -3.63 -10.85 -7.72
CA PHE A 94 -3.35 -9.42 -7.76
C PHE A 94 -4.60 -8.65 -8.22
N ASP A 95 -5.42 -8.27 -7.26
CA ASP A 95 -6.69 -7.56 -7.46
C ASP A 95 -6.63 -6.10 -6.99
N GLU A 96 -7.77 -5.40 -7.03
CA GLU A 96 -7.89 -4.01 -6.56
C GLU A 96 -7.57 -3.86 -5.07
N GLY A 97 -7.86 -4.89 -4.25
CA GLY A 97 -7.52 -4.90 -2.82
C GLY A 97 -6.02 -4.93 -2.59
N CYS A 98 -5.28 -5.69 -3.39
CA CYS A 98 -3.82 -5.71 -3.36
C CYS A 98 -3.21 -4.35 -3.77
N LEU A 99 -3.77 -3.68 -4.79
CA LEU A 99 -3.35 -2.32 -5.16
C LEU A 99 -3.58 -1.32 -4.02
N ALA A 100 -4.73 -1.39 -3.36
CA ALA A 100 -5.01 -0.56 -2.19
C ALA A 100 -4.04 -0.87 -1.04
N ALA A 101 -3.65 -2.16 -0.85
CA ALA A 101 -2.64 -2.55 0.13
C ALA A 101 -1.27 -1.90 -0.15
N PHE A 102 -0.84 -1.76 -1.41
CA PHE A 102 0.40 -1.06 -1.73
C PHE A 102 0.38 0.41 -1.32
N ILE A 103 -0.72 1.11 -1.57
CA ILE A 103 -0.85 2.52 -1.20
C ILE A 103 -0.80 2.66 0.33
N LEU A 104 -1.55 1.84 1.04
CA LEU A 104 -1.57 1.83 2.49
C LEU A 104 -0.21 1.48 3.09
N LEU A 105 0.45 0.44 2.54
CA LEU A 105 1.74 -0.04 2.98
C LEU A 105 2.84 0.99 2.77
N SER A 106 2.80 1.74 1.66
CA SER A 106 3.75 2.82 1.40
C SER A 106 3.70 3.88 2.49
N GLY A 107 2.51 4.31 2.90
CA GLY A 107 2.34 5.27 3.98
C GLY A 107 2.81 4.76 5.34
N LEU A 108 2.45 3.53 5.69
CA LEU A 108 2.81 2.93 6.99
C LEU A 108 4.31 2.67 7.11
N SER A 109 4.95 2.16 6.04
CA SER A 109 6.41 1.91 6.01
C SER A 109 7.22 3.20 6.11
N VAL A 110 6.82 4.23 5.36
CA VAL A 110 7.44 5.55 5.39
C VAL A 110 7.36 6.16 6.78
N ASN A 111 6.20 6.05 7.43
CA ASN A 111 5.99 6.62 8.76
C ASN A 111 6.96 6.04 9.80
N ALA A 112 7.20 4.73 9.78
CA ALA A 112 8.15 4.08 10.68
C ALA A 112 9.59 4.62 10.51
N VAL A 113 10.04 4.79 9.27
CA VAL A 113 11.37 5.31 8.95
C VAL A 113 11.50 6.78 9.35
N LEU A 114 10.45 7.58 9.10
CA LEU A 114 10.42 8.99 9.47
C LEU A 114 10.60 9.21 10.97
N TYR A 115 9.98 8.38 11.82
CA TYR A 115 10.13 8.49 13.26
C TYR A 115 11.59 8.35 13.71
N ILE A 116 12.33 7.41 13.14
CA ILE A 116 13.73 7.17 13.48
C ILE A 116 14.62 8.30 12.97
N LEU A 117 14.46 8.68 11.69
CA LEU A 117 15.29 9.73 11.07
C LEU A 117 15.03 11.11 11.68
N ASN A 118 13.79 11.42 12.00
CA ASN A 118 13.46 12.68 12.65
C ASN A 118 14.09 12.76 14.05
N ASP A 119 14.02 11.69 14.85
CA ASP A 119 14.67 11.65 16.18
C ASP A 119 16.19 11.74 16.07
N TYR A 120 16.77 11.10 15.06
CA TYR A 120 18.20 11.23 14.75
C TYR A 120 18.57 12.68 14.43
N ASN A 121 17.81 13.34 13.55
CA ASN A 121 18.05 14.73 13.17
C ASN A 121 17.92 15.69 14.37
N ILE A 122 16.95 15.47 15.24
CA ILE A 122 16.79 16.26 16.48
C ILE A 122 18.04 16.12 17.35
N LYS A 123 18.49 14.88 17.63
CA LYS A 123 19.70 14.66 18.45
C LYS A 123 20.96 15.28 17.86
N VAL A 124 21.10 15.24 16.54
CA VAL A 124 22.23 15.89 15.84
C VAL A 124 22.14 17.42 15.97
N ARG A 125 20.96 18.01 15.93
CA ARG A 125 20.75 19.45 16.15
C ARG A 125 21.03 19.85 17.60
N GLU A 126 20.80 18.99 18.56
CA GLU A 126 21.10 19.16 19.98
C GLU A 126 22.62 19.03 20.29
N GLY A 127 23.44 18.80 19.27
CA GLY A 127 24.90 18.73 19.40
C GLY A 127 25.48 17.33 19.52
N ALA A 128 24.67 16.28 19.34
CA ALA A 128 25.21 14.93 19.29
C ALA A 128 26.05 14.70 18.03
N PRO A 129 27.15 13.93 18.11
CA PRO A 129 28.02 13.68 16.97
C PRO A 129 27.25 12.91 15.89
N ARG A 130 27.45 13.29 14.62
CA ARG A 130 26.93 12.54 13.50
C ARG A 130 27.60 11.17 13.42
N GLY A 131 26.86 10.10 13.66
CA GLY A 131 27.43 8.76 13.62
C GLY A 131 26.45 7.67 14.04
N ILE A 132 26.92 6.43 13.93
CA ILE A 132 26.13 5.23 14.21
C ILE A 132 25.65 5.17 15.67
N GLN A 133 26.41 5.74 16.61
CA GLN A 133 26.00 5.73 18.02
C GLN A 133 24.76 6.59 18.28
N THR A 134 24.69 7.78 17.67
CA THR A 134 23.52 8.66 17.76
C THR A 134 22.32 8.04 17.04
N TYR A 135 22.58 7.38 15.91
CA TYR A 135 21.56 6.63 15.19
C TYR A 135 20.99 5.48 16.04
N MET A 136 21.83 4.66 16.66
CA MET A 136 21.39 3.56 17.53
C MET A 136 20.59 4.06 18.74
N LYS A 137 20.93 5.22 19.29
CA LYS A 137 20.12 5.85 20.36
C LYS A 137 18.74 6.28 19.86
N ALA A 138 18.64 6.85 18.65
CA ALA A 138 17.38 7.24 18.04
C ALA A 138 16.52 5.99 17.72
N TYR A 139 17.14 4.95 17.16
CA TYR A 139 16.50 3.68 16.86
C TYR A 139 15.92 3.04 18.12
N ASN A 140 16.71 2.86 19.17
CA ASN A 140 16.27 2.24 20.42
C ASN A 140 15.15 3.03 21.11
N ALA A 141 15.12 4.35 20.96
CA ALA A 141 14.05 5.18 21.50
C ALA A 141 12.73 5.03 20.75
N LYS A 142 12.77 4.70 19.45
CA LYS A 142 11.56 4.66 18.58
C LYS A 142 11.10 3.26 18.20
N ILE A 143 11.91 2.22 18.41
CA ILE A 143 11.54 0.86 18.00
C ILE A 143 10.29 0.34 18.71
N ILE A 144 10.12 0.64 20.00
CA ILE A 144 8.96 0.20 20.78
C ILE A 144 7.67 0.84 20.26
N PRO A 145 7.56 2.18 20.09
CA PRO A 145 6.37 2.80 19.49
C PRO A 145 6.08 2.28 18.08
N ILE A 146 7.11 2.07 17.26
CA ILE A 146 6.93 1.55 15.89
C ILE A 146 6.37 0.13 15.93
N PHE A 147 6.95 -0.73 16.75
CA PHE A 147 6.46 -2.11 16.92
C PHE A 147 5.01 -2.13 17.40
N LEU A 148 4.65 -1.26 18.35
CA LEU A 148 3.30 -1.18 18.88
C LEU A 148 2.29 -0.74 17.81
N THR A 149 2.65 0.26 16.98
CA THR A 149 1.78 0.70 15.87
C THR A 149 1.59 -0.41 14.83
N ILE A 150 2.64 -1.13 14.48
CA ILE A 150 2.54 -2.26 13.54
C ILE A 150 1.69 -3.37 14.13
N ALA A 151 1.93 -3.77 15.38
CA ALA A 151 1.15 -4.79 16.07
C ALA A 151 -0.33 -4.40 16.14
N SER A 152 -0.65 -3.15 16.49
CA SER A 152 -2.02 -2.64 16.52
C SER A 152 -2.68 -2.70 15.14
N THR A 153 -1.95 -2.34 14.09
CA THR A 153 -2.45 -2.41 12.71
C THR A 153 -2.72 -3.85 12.29
N LEU A 154 -1.80 -4.78 12.58
CA LEU A 154 -1.98 -6.20 12.29
C LEU A 154 -3.23 -6.77 13.01
N LEU A 155 -3.41 -6.45 14.30
CA LEU A 155 -4.58 -6.85 15.05
C LEU A 155 -5.88 -6.26 14.46
N GLY A 156 -5.84 -5.00 14.00
CA GLY A 156 -6.97 -4.33 13.34
C GLY A 156 -7.40 -4.98 12.03
N PHE A 157 -6.49 -5.67 11.33
CA PHE A 157 -6.82 -6.39 10.09
C PHE A 157 -7.34 -7.82 10.31
N ILE A 158 -7.20 -8.40 11.50
CA ILE A 158 -7.68 -9.77 11.81
C ILE A 158 -9.17 -9.95 11.46
N PRO A 159 -10.10 -9.04 11.81
CA PRO A 159 -11.51 -9.22 11.49
C PRO A 159 -11.78 -9.39 9.98
N PHE A 160 -10.97 -8.78 9.12
CA PHE A 160 -11.10 -8.89 7.66
C PHE A 160 -10.64 -10.24 7.08
N LEU A 161 -9.97 -11.07 7.89
CA LEU A 161 -9.58 -12.43 7.52
C LEU A 161 -10.63 -13.47 7.91
N ILE A 162 -11.52 -13.13 8.86
CA ILE A 162 -12.49 -14.05 9.45
C ILE A 162 -13.86 -13.77 8.84
N GLY A 163 -14.43 -14.71 8.10
CA GLY A 163 -15.76 -14.64 7.52
C GLY A 163 -15.79 -14.55 5.99
N ASP A 164 -16.99 -14.67 5.42
CA ASP A 164 -17.27 -14.53 3.99
C ASP A 164 -17.37 -13.05 3.61
N ILE A 165 -16.28 -12.33 3.76
CA ILE A 165 -16.18 -10.91 3.43
C ILE A 165 -15.82 -10.78 1.96
N ASN A 166 -16.22 -9.64 1.35
CA ASN A 166 -15.90 -9.30 -0.03
C ASN A 166 -14.41 -9.57 -0.32
N PRO A 167 -14.07 -10.25 -1.43
CA PRO A 167 -12.68 -10.56 -1.81
C PRO A 167 -11.71 -9.38 -1.72
N PHE A 168 -12.18 -8.17 -2.01
CA PHE A 168 -11.41 -6.93 -1.89
C PHE A 168 -10.78 -6.74 -0.49
N TRP A 169 -11.58 -6.86 0.59
CA TRP A 169 -11.11 -6.66 1.96
C TRP A 169 -10.14 -7.74 2.40
N LYS A 170 -10.37 -8.97 1.95
CA LYS A 170 -9.46 -10.09 2.22
C LYS A 170 -8.11 -9.88 1.58
N SER A 171 -8.07 -9.47 0.30
CA SER A 171 -6.84 -9.18 -0.42
C SER A 171 -6.09 -7.99 0.19
N LEU A 172 -6.82 -6.94 0.57
CA LEU A 172 -6.26 -5.77 1.27
C LEU A 172 -5.61 -6.17 2.59
N ALA A 173 -6.30 -6.98 3.41
CA ALA A 173 -5.80 -7.40 4.71
C ALA A 173 -4.54 -8.28 4.56
N ILE A 174 -4.59 -9.30 3.71
CA ILE A 174 -3.44 -10.21 3.48
C ILE A 174 -2.25 -9.43 2.95
N GLY A 175 -2.45 -8.58 1.93
CA GLY A 175 -1.39 -7.77 1.34
C GLY A 175 -0.74 -6.83 2.36
N THR A 176 -1.56 -6.13 3.14
CA THR A 176 -1.05 -5.18 4.14
C THR A 176 -0.35 -5.90 5.30
N MET A 177 -0.95 -6.94 5.85
CA MET A 177 -0.37 -7.68 6.97
C MET A 177 0.96 -8.33 6.61
N SER A 178 1.03 -9.00 5.46
CA SER A 178 2.26 -9.64 5.00
C SER A 178 3.35 -8.60 4.68
N GLY A 179 3.00 -7.49 4.03
CA GLY A 179 3.91 -6.40 3.75
C GLY A 179 4.47 -5.74 5.01
N LEU A 180 3.62 -5.46 6.01
CA LEU A 180 4.07 -4.90 7.30
C LEU A 180 4.96 -5.88 8.07
N THR A 181 4.60 -7.15 8.12
CA THR A 181 5.42 -8.17 8.79
C THR A 181 6.80 -8.28 8.14
N PHE A 182 6.86 -8.20 6.81
CA PHE A 182 8.12 -8.21 6.07
C PHE A 182 8.90 -6.92 6.23
N SER A 183 8.24 -5.78 6.37
CA SER A 183 8.90 -4.47 6.54
C SER A 183 9.67 -4.34 7.86
N LEU A 184 9.27 -5.04 8.92
CA LEU A 184 9.95 -5.02 10.23
C LEU A 184 11.42 -5.45 10.15
N PRO A 185 11.75 -6.69 9.67
CA PRO A 185 13.14 -7.09 9.54
C PRO A 185 13.93 -6.21 8.55
N VAL A 186 13.27 -5.73 7.50
CA VAL A 186 13.91 -4.83 6.53
C VAL A 186 14.28 -3.51 7.19
N LEU A 187 13.40 -2.93 7.99
CA LEU A 187 13.67 -1.71 8.74
C LEU A 187 14.89 -1.87 9.67
N ILE A 188 15.03 -3.04 10.30
CA ILE A 188 16.16 -3.34 11.21
C ILE A 188 17.48 -3.47 10.45
N ILE A 189 17.45 -4.08 9.25
CA ILE A 189 18.67 -4.40 8.48
C ILE A 189 19.12 -3.22 7.62
N TYR A 190 18.19 -2.46 7.05
CA TYR A 190 18.49 -1.44 6.04
C TYR A 190 18.82 -0.08 6.65
N LEU A 191 18.24 0.28 7.75
CA LEU A 191 18.41 1.56 8.42
C LEU A 191 19.54 1.53 9.42
#